data_15cbfb032e3ce5124bd9decad0ab8948
#
_entry.id   15cbfb032e3ce5124bd9decad0ab8948
#
_cell.length_a   1.000
_cell.length_b   1.000
_cell.length_c   1.000
_cell.angle_alpha   90.00
_cell.angle_beta   90.00
_cell.angle_gamma   90.00
#
_symmetry.space_group_name_H-M   'P 1'
#
loop_
_entity.id
_entity.type
_entity.pdbx_description
1 polymer ?
#
loop_
_entity_poly.entity_id
_entity_poly.type
_entity_poly.pdbx_seq_one_letter_code
_entity_poly.pdbx_strand_id
1 'polypeptide(L)'
;HASQVIGILHDIESGKLAETAPVATEVMPEIESRRALFVAALLHDMAKGRGGDHSILGAELALEMCPRLGLSPEETETVSWLVRHHLLMSKTAFRYDLNDPKTIEDFATIVQSPERLKLLLVLTVADIRGVGPTVWNGWKAALMRDLYFQADAVLRGADAGVIALRSSADAQQAAFTGLTGWTAAEFSAYTANLPRPY
;
A
#
# COMPACT_ATOMS: atom_id res chain seq x y z
N HIS A 1 -10.96 11.20 -14.32
CA HIS A 1 -10.32 10.45 -13.22
C HIS A 1 -8.79 10.65 -13.24
N ALA A 2 -8.07 10.32 -14.30
CA ALA A 2 -6.59 10.43 -14.33
C ALA A 2 -6.04 11.81 -13.93
N SER A 3 -6.66 12.92 -14.38
CA SER A 3 -6.25 14.27 -13.97
C SER A 3 -6.45 14.53 -12.47
N GLN A 4 -7.47 13.96 -11.86
CA GLN A 4 -7.70 14.03 -10.41
C GLN A 4 -6.63 13.26 -9.65
N VAL A 5 -6.28 12.04 -10.12
CA VAL A 5 -5.23 11.22 -9.52
C VAL A 5 -3.88 11.95 -9.54
N ILE A 6 -3.53 12.58 -10.66
CA ILE A 6 -2.31 13.41 -10.77
C ILE A 6 -2.35 14.60 -9.80
N GLY A 7 -3.48 15.27 -9.65
CA GLY A 7 -3.64 16.35 -8.67
C GLY A 7 -3.42 15.88 -7.24
N ILE A 8 -3.94 14.68 -6.90
CA ILE A 8 -3.75 14.09 -5.57
C ILE A 8 -2.29 13.67 -5.36
N LEU A 9 -1.61 13.12 -6.37
CA LEU A 9 -0.16 12.85 -6.28
C LEU A 9 0.63 14.12 -5.94
N HIS A 10 0.28 15.24 -6.55
CA HIS A 10 0.89 16.52 -6.23
C HIS A 10 0.57 16.98 -4.80
N ASP A 11 -0.65 16.76 -4.32
CA ASP A 11 -1.05 17.08 -2.94
C ASP A 11 -0.34 16.18 -1.91
N ILE A 12 -0.09 14.90 -2.23
CA ILE A 12 0.75 14.01 -1.42
C ILE A 12 2.19 14.55 -1.39
N GLU A 13 2.78 14.84 -2.55
CA GLU A 13 4.14 15.32 -2.70
C GLU A 13 4.38 16.65 -1.97
N SER A 14 3.41 17.55 -1.99
CA SER A 14 3.49 18.85 -1.30
C SER A 14 3.19 18.79 0.21
N GLY A 15 2.89 17.60 0.75
CA GLY A 15 2.57 17.41 2.17
C GLY A 15 1.16 17.81 2.59
N LYS A 16 0.31 18.28 1.68
CA LYS A 16 -1.07 18.70 2.01
C LYS A 16 -1.94 17.56 2.56
N LEU A 17 -1.57 16.32 2.27
CA LEU A 17 -2.30 15.13 2.71
C LEU A 17 -1.65 14.41 3.90
N ALA A 18 -0.69 15.03 4.60
CA ALA A 18 0.02 14.43 5.72
C ALA A 18 -0.91 13.94 6.84
N GLU A 19 -1.99 14.66 7.14
CA GLU A 19 -2.95 14.25 8.17
C GLU A 19 -3.84 13.07 7.75
N THR A 20 -4.21 13.00 6.47
CA THR A 20 -5.21 12.04 5.96
C THR A 20 -4.63 10.85 5.20
N ALA A 21 -3.38 10.97 4.76
CA ALA A 21 -2.60 9.91 4.11
C ALA A 21 -1.13 9.99 4.56
N PRO A 22 -0.84 9.84 5.86
CA PRO A 22 0.49 10.11 6.42
C PRO A 22 1.57 9.23 5.79
N VAL A 23 1.36 7.93 5.69
CA VAL A 23 2.37 7.00 5.15
C VAL A 23 2.70 7.29 3.68
N ALA A 24 1.69 7.56 2.84
CA ALA A 24 1.93 7.93 1.45
C ALA A 24 2.72 9.24 1.33
N THR A 25 2.45 10.22 2.20
CA THR A 25 3.17 11.50 2.25
C THR A 25 4.60 11.32 2.73
N GLU A 26 4.82 10.46 3.73
CA GLU A 26 6.13 10.16 4.29
C GLU A 26 7.04 9.43 3.29
N VAL A 27 6.52 8.44 2.54
CA VAL A 27 7.32 7.67 1.58
C VAL A 27 7.52 8.37 0.24
N MET A 28 6.69 9.36 -0.09
CA MET A 28 6.76 10.04 -1.40
C MET A 28 8.14 10.64 -1.71
N PRO A 29 8.87 11.31 -0.79
CA PRO A 29 10.21 11.82 -1.04
C PRO A 29 11.27 10.73 -1.25
N GLU A 30 11.00 9.50 -0.81
CA GLU A 30 11.93 8.37 -0.94
C GLU A 30 11.77 7.61 -2.27
N ILE A 31 10.77 7.97 -3.09
CA ILE A 31 10.52 7.32 -4.38
C ILE A 31 11.59 7.74 -5.38
N GLU A 32 12.32 6.76 -5.92
CA GLU A 32 13.35 6.96 -6.93
C GLU A 32 12.74 7.18 -8.33
N SER A 33 11.71 6.40 -8.66
CA SER A 33 11.07 6.41 -9.98
C SER A 33 9.86 7.36 -10.05
N ARG A 34 10.03 8.61 -9.59
CA ARG A 34 8.94 9.62 -9.55
C ARG A 34 8.25 9.80 -10.91
N ARG A 35 9.03 9.89 -12.01
CA ARG A 35 8.47 10.04 -13.36
C ARG A 35 7.59 8.86 -13.75
N ALA A 36 8.03 7.64 -13.45
CA ALA A 36 7.26 6.44 -13.70
C ALA A 36 5.94 6.42 -12.91
N LEU A 37 5.93 6.88 -11.64
CA LEU A 37 4.71 7.01 -10.84
C LEU A 37 3.67 7.91 -11.50
N PHE A 38 4.05 9.10 -11.95
CA PHE A 38 3.13 10.05 -12.59
C PHE A 38 2.62 9.54 -13.95
N VAL A 39 3.47 8.88 -14.73
CA VAL A 39 3.05 8.26 -15.99
C VAL A 39 2.12 7.07 -15.72
N ALA A 40 2.40 6.23 -14.72
CA ALA A 40 1.49 5.16 -14.34
C ALA A 40 0.12 5.69 -13.89
N ALA A 41 0.09 6.76 -13.11
CA ALA A 41 -1.16 7.43 -12.72
C ALA A 41 -1.96 7.96 -13.93
N LEU A 42 -1.30 8.40 -14.98
CA LEU A 42 -1.97 8.79 -16.22
C LEU A 42 -2.55 7.59 -16.97
N LEU A 43 -1.85 6.46 -16.99
CA LEU A 43 -2.16 5.30 -17.83
C LEU A 43 -2.98 4.20 -17.15
N HIS A 44 -3.07 4.15 -15.80
CA HIS A 44 -3.60 3.00 -15.06
C HIS A 44 -5.03 2.56 -15.49
N ASP A 45 -5.87 3.49 -15.85
CA ASP A 45 -7.27 3.26 -16.29
C ASP A 45 -7.49 3.43 -17.80
N MET A 46 -6.42 3.61 -18.60
CA MET A 46 -6.54 3.95 -20.03
C MET A 46 -7.26 2.88 -20.86
N ALA A 47 -7.16 1.62 -20.46
CA ALA A 47 -7.82 0.51 -21.15
C ALA A 47 -9.23 0.21 -20.63
N LYS A 48 -9.74 0.98 -19.68
CA LYS A 48 -11.08 0.78 -19.08
C LYS A 48 -12.18 0.92 -20.15
N GLY A 49 -13.09 -0.05 -20.17
CA GLY A 49 -14.17 -0.07 -21.16
C GLY A 49 -13.83 -0.68 -22.53
N ARG A 50 -12.61 -1.19 -22.75
CA ARG A 50 -12.21 -1.80 -24.04
C ARG A 50 -12.50 -3.31 -24.13
N GLY A 51 -13.14 -3.91 -23.11
CA GLY A 51 -13.32 -5.35 -22.99
C GLY A 51 -12.08 -6.06 -22.45
N GLY A 52 -12.27 -7.16 -21.70
CA GLY A 52 -11.19 -7.86 -21.02
C GLY A 52 -10.70 -7.17 -19.74
N ASP A 53 -9.57 -7.63 -19.19
CA ASP A 53 -8.95 -7.05 -18.01
C ASP A 53 -8.18 -5.77 -18.39
N HIS A 54 -8.70 -4.62 -17.95
CA HIS A 54 -8.13 -3.31 -18.27
C HIS A 54 -6.72 -3.13 -17.72
N SER A 55 -6.37 -3.83 -16.61
CA SER A 55 -5.04 -3.75 -16.02
C SER A 55 -3.99 -4.45 -16.90
N ILE A 56 -4.36 -5.59 -17.49
CA ILE A 56 -3.49 -6.32 -18.43
C ILE A 56 -3.33 -5.52 -19.72
N LEU A 57 -4.44 -5.12 -20.34
CA LEU A 57 -4.44 -4.33 -21.57
C LEU A 57 -3.72 -2.98 -21.38
N GLY A 58 -3.93 -2.33 -20.23
CA GLY A 58 -3.25 -1.08 -19.90
C GLY A 58 -1.74 -1.24 -19.76
N ALA A 59 -1.28 -2.35 -19.16
CA ALA A 59 0.14 -2.66 -19.03
C ALA A 59 0.81 -2.88 -20.41
N GLU A 60 0.13 -3.58 -21.33
CA GLU A 60 0.62 -3.78 -22.70
C GLU A 60 0.71 -2.43 -23.45
N LEU A 61 -0.32 -1.59 -23.35
CA LEU A 61 -0.29 -0.24 -23.91
C LEU A 61 0.83 0.63 -23.32
N ALA A 62 1.13 0.48 -22.03
CA ALA A 62 2.22 1.21 -21.40
C ALA A 62 3.59 0.84 -22.01
N LEU A 63 3.83 -0.46 -22.31
CA LEU A 63 5.05 -0.90 -22.99
C LEU A 63 5.26 -0.26 -24.37
N GLU A 64 4.17 0.04 -25.09
CA GLU A 64 4.23 0.69 -26.39
C GLU A 64 4.35 2.22 -26.27
N MET A 65 3.68 2.83 -25.30
CA MET A 65 3.58 4.28 -25.18
C MET A 65 4.77 4.90 -24.44
N CYS A 66 5.26 4.28 -23.38
CA CYS A 66 6.30 4.86 -22.53
C CYS A 66 7.60 5.18 -23.29
N PRO A 67 8.12 4.33 -24.21
CA PRO A 67 9.28 4.69 -25.02
C PRO A 67 9.04 5.94 -25.89
N ARG A 68 7.82 6.11 -26.41
CA ARG A 68 7.44 7.30 -27.20
C ARG A 68 7.37 8.58 -26.36
N LEU A 69 7.14 8.42 -25.05
CA LEU A 69 7.17 9.51 -24.07
C LEU A 69 8.58 9.78 -23.54
N GLY A 70 9.60 9.09 -24.06
CA GLY A 70 10.99 9.25 -23.67
C GLY A 70 11.36 8.60 -22.33
N LEU A 71 10.61 7.59 -21.88
CA LEU A 71 10.97 6.82 -20.69
C LEU A 71 12.06 5.79 -21.04
N SER A 72 12.94 5.53 -20.06
CA SER A 72 13.92 4.46 -20.20
C SER A 72 13.26 3.06 -20.20
N PRO A 73 13.96 2.00 -20.59
CA PRO A 73 13.44 0.63 -20.48
C PRO A 73 13.01 0.26 -19.05
N GLU A 74 13.78 0.67 -18.04
CA GLU A 74 13.50 0.41 -16.62
C GLU A 74 12.25 1.19 -16.15
N GLU A 75 12.13 2.45 -16.53
CA GLU A 75 10.94 3.25 -16.24
C GLU A 75 9.70 2.69 -16.95
N THR A 76 9.85 2.24 -18.19
CA THR A 76 8.77 1.61 -18.97
C THR A 76 8.28 0.34 -18.31
N GLU A 77 9.19 -0.52 -17.86
CA GLU A 77 8.87 -1.73 -17.10
C GLU A 77 8.13 -1.39 -15.80
N THR A 78 8.63 -0.40 -15.06
CA THR A 78 8.02 0.06 -13.80
C THR A 78 6.59 0.59 -14.03
N VAL A 79 6.37 1.39 -15.06
CA VAL A 79 5.02 1.88 -15.42
C VAL A 79 4.10 0.73 -15.79
N SER A 80 4.54 -0.19 -16.65
CA SER A 80 3.76 -1.35 -17.06
C SER A 80 3.38 -2.22 -15.86
N TRP A 81 4.33 -2.47 -14.96
CA TRP A 81 4.10 -3.22 -13.72
C TRP A 81 3.08 -2.52 -12.81
N LEU A 82 3.21 -1.21 -12.61
CA LEU A 82 2.27 -0.42 -11.78
C LEU A 82 0.86 -0.43 -12.37
N VAL A 83 0.72 -0.26 -13.67
CA VAL A 83 -0.59 -0.31 -14.35
C VAL A 83 -1.21 -1.69 -14.20
N ARG A 84 -0.42 -2.76 -14.38
CA ARG A 84 -0.90 -4.14 -14.22
C ARG A 84 -1.40 -4.44 -12.81
N HIS A 85 -0.73 -3.89 -11.80
CA HIS A 85 -0.96 -4.23 -10.40
C HIS A 85 -1.61 -3.10 -9.59
N HIS A 86 -2.13 -2.03 -10.23
CA HIS A 86 -2.67 -0.87 -9.51
C HIS A 86 -3.82 -1.20 -8.54
N LEU A 87 -4.56 -2.28 -8.77
CA LEU A 87 -5.62 -2.75 -7.87
C LEU A 87 -5.15 -3.76 -6.81
N LEU A 88 -3.89 -4.22 -6.88
CA LEU A 88 -3.39 -5.29 -6.02
C LEU A 88 -3.46 -4.92 -4.54
N MET A 89 -2.94 -3.74 -4.18
CA MET A 89 -2.86 -3.33 -2.79
C MET A 89 -4.24 -3.10 -2.17
N SER A 90 -5.14 -2.42 -2.86
CA SER A 90 -6.52 -2.20 -2.40
C SER A 90 -7.30 -3.51 -2.27
N LYS A 91 -7.12 -4.43 -3.23
CA LYS A 91 -7.74 -5.76 -3.19
C LYS A 91 -7.22 -6.55 -1.99
N THR A 92 -5.92 -6.57 -1.75
CA THR A 92 -5.32 -7.29 -0.61
C THR A 92 -5.79 -6.68 0.71
N ALA A 93 -5.66 -5.36 0.88
CA ALA A 93 -5.99 -4.68 2.13
C ALA A 93 -7.48 -4.79 2.52
N PHE A 94 -8.40 -4.82 1.52
CA PHE A 94 -9.83 -4.72 1.82
C PHE A 94 -10.59 -6.05 1.73
N ARG A 95 -9.96 -7.12 1.23
CA ARG A 95 -10.65 -8.40 1.00
C ARG A 95 -9.98 -9.61 1.66
N TYR A 96 -8.77 -9.46 2.17
CA TYR A 96 -8.02 -10.56 2.79
C TYR A 96 -7.70 -10.24 4.24
N ASP A 97 -7.48 -11.29 5.03
CA ASP A 97 -7.04 -11.15 6.42
C ASP A 97 -5.54 -10.79 6.45
N LEU A 98 -5.21 -9.61 6.94
CA LEU A 98 -3.83 -9.13 7.07
C LEU A 98 -3.09 -9.77 8.27
N ASN A 99 -3.81 -10.50 9.14
CA ASN A 99 -3.18 -11.29 10.20
C ASN A 99 -2.76 -12.69 9.72
N ASP A 100 -3.19 -13.10 8.52
CA ASP A 100 -2.69 -14.33 7.89
C ASP A 100 -1.32 -14.08 7.26
N PRO A 101 -0.24 -14.70 7.78
CA PRO A 101 1.11 -14.56 7.23
C PRO A 101 1.19 -14.82 5.73
N LYS A 102 0.41 -15.80 5.25
CA LYS A 102 0.37 -16.16 3.83
C LYS A 102 -0.13 -15.01 2.95
N THR A 103 -1.10 -14.23 3.43
CA THR A 103 -1.59 -13.04 2.72
C THR A 103 -0.44 -12.06 2.44
N ILE A 104 0.38 -11.80 3.47
CA ILE A 104 1.50 -10.86 3.36
C ILE A 104 2.62 -11.42 2.47
N GLU A 105 2.95 -12.70 2.61
CA GLU A 105 3.95 -13.37 1.78
C GLU A 105 3.57 -13.38 0.30
N ASP A 106 2.32 -13.75 -0.02
CA ASP A 106 1.81 -13.77 -1.39
C ASP A 106 1.83 -12.35 -2.00
N PHE A 107 1.43 -11.33 -1.23
CA PHE A 107 1.51 -9.93 -1.65
C PHE A 107 2.96 -9.48 -1.87
N ALA A 108 3.86 -9.74 -0.93
CA ALA A 108 5.28 -9.38 -1.04
C ALA A 108 5.96 -10.08 -2.23
N THR A 109 5.60 -11.33 -2.51
CA THR A 109 6.11 -12.10 -3.66
C THR A 109 5.76 -11.44 -5.00
N ILE A 110 4.59 -10.83 -5.11
CA ILE A 110 4.18 -10.09 -6.32
C ILE A 110 4.88 -8.73 -6.39
N VAL A 111 4.98 -8.03 -5.26
CA VAL A 111 5.58 -6.69 -5.19
C VAL A 111 7.09 -6.71 -5.41
N GLN A 112 7.81 -7.66 -4.85
CA GLN A 112 9.23 -7.99 -5.06
C GLN A 112 10.26 -7.00 -4.48
N SER A 113 9.94 -5.71 -4.33
CA SER A 113 10.92 -4.73 -3.83
C SER A 113 10.27 -3.62 -3.01
N PRO A 114 11.02 -3.02 -2.05
CA PRO A 114 10.54 -1.85 -1.30
C PRO A 114 10.20 -0.65 -2.20
N GLU A 115 10.92 -0.44 -3.31
CA GLU A 115 10.61 0.65 -4.25
C GLU A 115 9.24 0.44 -4.91
N ARG A 116 8.95 -0.77 -5.42
CA ARG A 116 7.63 -1.08 -5.98
C ARG A 116 6.52 -0.97 -4.95
N LEU A 117 6.80 -1.33 -3.69
CA LEU A 117 5.84 -1.20 -2.59
C LEU A 117 5.47 0.27 -2.34
N LYS A 118 6.46 1.17 -2.27
CA LYS A 118 6.24 2.61 -2.12
C LYS A 118 5.43 3.19 -3.29
N LEU A 119 5.84 2.88 -4.51
CA LEU A 119 5.14 3.31 -5.72
C LEU A 119 3.68 2.85 -5.74
N LEU A 120 3.43 1.58 -5.40
CA LEU A 120 2.10 0.99 -5.38
C LEU A 120 1.22 1.60 -4.29
N LEU A 121 1.76 1.85 -3.09
CA LEU A 121 1.05 2.53 -2.01
C LEU A 121 0.58 3.92 -2.45
N VAL A 122 1.49 4.74 -2.95
CA VAL A 122 1.19 6.13 -3.33
C VAL A 122 0.19 6.18 -4.49
N LEU A 123 0.37 5.34 -5.52
CA LEU A 123 -0.58 5.23 -6.63
C LEU A 123 -1.97 4.80 -6.14
N THR A 124 -2.05 3.78 -5.27
CA THR A 124 -3.33 3.26 -4.76
C THR A 124 -4.06 4.29 -3.90
N VAL A 125 -3.35 5.03 -3.04
CA VAL A 125 -3.95 6.12 -2.24
C VAL A 125 -4.48 7.22 -3.16
N ALA A 126 -3.71 7.62 -4.17
CA ALA A 126 -4.11 8.66 -5.12
C ALA A 126 -5.32 8.22 -5.96
N ASP A 127 -5.36 6.98 -6.42
CA ASP A 127 -6.47 6.40 -7.18
C ASP A 127 -7.76 6.38 -6.37
N ILE A 128 -7.74 5.82 -5.15
CA ILE A 128 -8.93 5.75 -4.27
C ILE A 128 -9.47 7.15 -3.97
N ARG A 129 -8.59 8.10 -3.65
CA ARG A 129 -8.99 9.49 -3.39
C ARG A 129 -9.51 10.20 -4.63
N GLY A 130 -8.99 9.85 -5.80
CA GLY A 130 -9.41 10.36 -7.10
C GLY A 130 -10.85 9.97 -7.49
N VAL A 131 -11.42 8.94 -6.86
CA VAL A 131 -12.83 8.56 -7.05
C VAL A 131 -13.78 9.58 -6.37
N GLY A 132 -13.38 10.09 -5.20
CA GLY A 132 -14.18 11.10 -4.50
C GLY A 132 -13.80 11.26 -3.03
N PRO A 133 -14.18 12.38 -2.40
CA PRO A 133 -13.73 12.73 -1.04
C PRO A 133 -14.23 11.77 0.05
N THR A 134 -15.34 11.08 -0.17
CA THR A 134 -15.92 10.14 0.80
C THR A 134 -15.41 8.71 0.66
N VAL A 135 -14.68 8.41 -0.42
CA VAL A 135 -14.20 7.05 -0.69
C VAL A 135 -12.99 6.69 0.16
N TRP A 136 -12.16 7.66 0.50
CA TRP A 136 -11.06 7.52 1.44
C TRP A 136 -11.50 7.84 2.86
N ASN A 137 -11.18 6.99 3.83
CA ASN A 137 -11.49 7.17 5.24
C ASN A 137 -10.41 6.59 6.15
N GLY A 138 -10.50 6.84 7.46
CA GLY A 138 -9.51 6.40 8.45
C GLY A 138 -9.35 4.87 8.52
N TRP A 139 -10.41 4.09 8.31
CA TRP A 139 -10.34 2.64 8.28
C TRP A 139 -9.50 2.13 7.10
N LYS A 140 -9.74 2.66 5.90
CA LYS A 140 -8.93 2.32 4.72
C LYS A 140 -7.48 2.74 4.87
N ALA A 141 -7.24 3.93 5.44
CA ALA A 141 -5.90 4.41 5.73
C ALA A 141 -5.15 3.48 6.69
N ALA A 142 -5.82 2.98 7.73
CA ALA A 142 -5.25 2.02 8.68
C ALA A 142 -4.87 0.70 8.00
N LEU A 143 -5.77 0.08 7.23
CA LEU A 143 -5.50 -1.16 6.51
C LEU A 143 -4.35 -1.03 5.51
N MET A 144 -4.29 0.08 4.77
CA MET A 144 -3.20 0.35 3.83
C MET A 144 -1.86 0.50 4.55
N ARG A 145 -1.86 1.20 5.69
CA ARG A 145 -0.67 1.35 6.54
C ARG A 145 -0.20 0.00 7.05
N ASP A 146 -1.12 -0.81 7.58
CA ASP A 146 -0.79 -2.10 8.17
C ASP A 146 -0.22 -3.06 7.12
N LEU A 147 -0.84 -3.14 5.93
CA LEU A 147 -0.32 -3.92 4.81
C LEU A 147 1.07 -3.42 4.37
N TYR A 148 1.26 -2.10 4.27
CA TYR A 148 2.53 -1.51 3.86
C TYR A 148 3.68 -1.92 4.80
N PHE A 149 3.52 -1.72 6.11
CA PHE A 149 4.60 -2.01 7.06
C PHE A 149 4.89 -3.50 7.20
N GLN A 150 3.88 -4.35 7.17
CA GLN A 150 4.09 -5.80 7.19
C GLN A 150 4.82 -6.28 5.92
N ALA A 151 4.40 -5.82 4.75
CA ALA A 151 5.04 -6.17 3.49
C ALA A 151 6.47 -5.62 3.38
N ASP A 152 6.74 -4.39 3.82
CA ASP A 152 8.08 -3.80 3.84
C ASP A 152 9.03 -4.61 4.73
N ALA A 153 8.56 -5.05 5.90
CA ALA A 153 9.35 -5.90 6.78
C ALA A 153 9.70 -7.25 6.14
N VAL A 154 8.73 -7.90 5.46
CA VAL A 154 8.96 -9.16 4.73
C VAL A 154 9.94 -8.96 3.58
N LEU A 155 9.78 -7.90 2.79
CA LEU A 155 10.68 -7.57 1.68
C LEU A 155 12.12 -7.29 2.14
N ARG A 156 12.29 -6.88 3.41
CA ARG A 156 13.60 -6.70 4.07
C ARG A 156 14.12 -7.95 4.79
N GLY A 157 13.42 -9.09 4.66
CA GLY A 157 13.86 -10.39 5.16
C GLY A 157 13.31 -10.79 6.53
N ALA A 158 12.29 -10.11 7.04
CA ALA A 158 11.61 -10.54 8.24
C ALA A 158 10.65 -11.71 7.99
N ASP A 159 10.46 -12.58 8.98
CA ASP A 159 9.49 -13.68 8.92
C ASP A 159 8.06 -13.16 9.10
N ALA A 160 7.18 -13.47 8.15
CA ALA A 160 5.80 -13.00 8.14
C ALA A 160 4.99 -13.54 9.34
N GLY A 161 5.27 -14.75 9.80
CA GLY A 161 4.62 -15.34 10.98
C GLY A 161 4.96 -14.57 12.26
N VAL A 162 6.23 -14.16 12.41
CA VAL A 162 6.66 -13.32 13.54
C VAL A 162 6.02 -11.94 13.51
N ILE A 163 5.88 -11.36 12.31
CA ILE A 163 5.21 -10.06 12.14
C ILE A 163 3.73 -10.16 12.54
N ALA A 164 3.02 -11.17 12.05
CA ALA A 164 1.61 -11.39 12.35
C ALA A 164 1.37 -11.58 13.86
N LEU A 165 2.25 -12.34 14.53
CA LEU A 165 2.16 -12.53 15.99
C LEU A 165 2.35 -11.21 16.76
N ARG A 166 3.30 -10.37 16.36
CA ARG A 166 3.51 -9.04 16.97
C ARG A 166 2.31 -8.13 16.75
N SER A 167 1.82 -8.03 15.51
CA SER A 167 0.66 -7.21 15.17
C SER A 167 -0.58 -7.61 15.98
N SER A 168 -0.82 -8.93 16.13
CA SER A 168 -1.93 -9.45 16.94
C SER A 168 -1.76 -9.12 18.44
N ALA A 169 -0.55 -9.26 18.98
CA ALA A 169 -0.25 -8.93 20.37
C ALA A 169 -0.45 -7.44 20.66
N ASP A 170 0.04 -6.58 19.78
CA ASP A 170 -0.12 -5.11 19.88
C ASP A 170 -1.60 -4.70 19.81
N ALA A 171 -2.37 -5.31 18.91
CA ALA A 171 -3.81 -5.08 18.79
C ALA A 171 -4.57 -5.54 20.04
N GLN A 172 -4.24 -6.70 20.61
CA GLN A 172 -4.83 -7.19 21.84
C GLN A 172 -4.49 -6.29 23.03
N GLN A 173 -3.24 -5.85 23.13
CA GLN A 173 -2.80 -4.90 24.15
C GLN A 173 -3.55 -3.58 24.06
N ALA A 174 -3.66 -3.00 22.85
CA ALA A 174 -4.39 -1.75 22.63
C ALA A 174 -5.88 -1.88 22.99
N ALA A 175 -6.53 -2.97 22.61
CA ALA A 175 -7.91 -3.25 22.96
C ALA A 175 -8.11 -3.39 24.48
N PHE A 176 -7.22 -4.13 25.14
CA PHE A 176 -7.27 -4.34 26.58
C PHE A 176 -7.06 -3.03 27.37
N THR A 177 -6.06 -2.24 27.00
CA THR A 177 -5.80 -0.95 27.63
C THR A 177 -6.94 0.06 27.39
N GLY A 178 -7.56 0.04 26.21
CA GLY A 178 -8.73 0.85 25.90
C GLY A 178 -9.96 0.50 26.73
N LEU A 179 -10.18 -0.80 27.02
CA LEU A 179 -11.31 -1.27 27.82
C LEU A 179 -11.09 -1.09 29.33
N THR A 180 -9.86 -1.24 29.82
CA THR A 180 -9.54 -1.25 31.26
C THR A 180 -9.01 0.07 31.77
N GLY A 181 -8.58 0.98 30.88
CA GLY A 181 -7.87 2.21 31.22
C GLY A 181 -6.44 1.98 31.74
N TRP A 182 -5.92 0.75 31.62
CA TRP A 182 -4.58 0.40 32.05
C TRP A 182 -3.53 0.98 31.08
N THR A 183 -2.36 1.27 31.63
CA THR A 183 -1.18 1.64 30.82
C THR A 183 -0.56 0.38 30.20
N ALA A 184 0.28 0.56 29.17
CA ALA A 184 1.05 -0.53 28.57
C ALA A 184 1.94 -1.26 29.60
N ALA A 185 2.48 -0.52 30.60
CA ALA A 185 3.30 -1.08 31.66
C ALA A 185 2.48 -1.99 32.62
N GLU A 186 1.29 -1.58 32.99
CA GLU A 186 0.37 -2.38 33.85
C GLU A 186 -0.08 -3.65 33.13
N PHE A 187 -0.41 -3.56 31.85
CA PHE A 187 -0.73 -4.72 31.00
C PHE A 187 0.45 -5.72 30.93
N SER A 188 1.66 -5.23 30.66
CA SER A 188 2.86 -6.08 30.62
C SER A 188 3.16 -6.75 31.95
N ALA A 189 3.01 -6.05 33.06
CA ALA A 189 3.18 -6.62 34.40
C ALA A 189 2.14 -7.71 34.71
N TYR A 190 0.88 -7.52 34.27
CA TYR A 190 -0.19 -8.51 34.43
C TYR A 190 0.08 -9.77 33.59
N THR A 191 0.43 -9.62 32.32
CA THR A 191 0.68 -10.74 31.40
C THR A 191 1.93 -11.55 31.77
N ALA A 192 2.95 -10.91 32.34
CA ALA A 192 4.15 -11.58 32.83
C ALA A 192 3.88 -12.56 33.98
N ASN A 193 2.79 -12.35 34.73
CA ASN A 193 2.37 -13.18 35.86
C ASN A 193 1.32 -14.23 35.48
N LEU A 194 0.87 -14.30 34.23
CA LEU A 194 -0.07 -15.34 33.79
C LEU A 194 0.64 -16.69 33.67
N PRO A 195 0.00 -17.82 34.13
CA PRO A 195 0.55 -19.13 33.92
C PRO A 195 0.68 -19.40 32.40
N ARG A 196 1.83 -19.96 32.00
CA ARG A 196 2.02 -20.34 30.58
C ARG A 196 1.00 -21.41 30.20
N PRO A 197 0.31 -21.29 29.05
CA PRO A 197 -0.52 -22.38 28.58
C PRO A 197 0.40 -23.58 28.27
N TYR A 198 -0.06 -24.77 28.64
CA TYR A 198 0.63 -26.04 28.37
C TYR A 198 0.74 -26.35 26.91
#